data_a0b9837d21d5db06b9fcd0b04b88f945
#
_entry.id   a0b9837d21d5db06b9fcd0b04b88f945
#
_cell.length_a   1.000
_cell.length_b   1.000
_cell.length_c   1.000
_cell.angle_alpha   90.00
_cell.angle_beta   90.00
_cell.angle_gamma   90.00
#
_symmetry.space_group_name_H-M   'P 1'
#
loop_
_entity.id
_entity.type
_entity.pdbx_description
1 polymer ?
#
loop_
_entity_poly.entity_id
_entity_poly.type
_entity_poly.pdbx_seq_one_letter_code
_entity_poly.pdbx_strand_id
1 'polypeptide(L)'
;LSIWLIPYFNSISGKEFSPEDLLQPRPVLILSTLAVLVSFLAGAYPALVLSGNQVLGVMKKGFNFTGTNSILRKSLIVFQFGISVFLIIYTLIILQQMNYLQHKKLGYDKEHVLVLPVDNKMSSNYAAIKAAIAAVPGVEGITAAYETPEFVEWGDGIRATDEKGVHDISLNAMPVDLDFTKTLGMQMIAGRDFQENDFPLMDTSNANANFRQPYIINESLAKKIGWTPEQSI
;
A
#
# COMPACT_ATOMS: atom_id res chain seq x y z
N LEU A 1 16.86 -27.25 6.24
CA LEU A 1 16.46 -26.06 7.00
C LEU A 1 15.32 -25.33 6.28
N SER A 2 15.44 -25.02 4.97
CA SER A 2 14.42 -24.27 4.23
C SER A 2 13.04 -24.93 4.25
N ILE A 3 12.96 -26.25 4.07
CA ILE A 3 11.69 -27.00 4.07
C ILE A 3 10.98 -26.90 5.44
N TRP A 4 11.73 -26.87 6.52
CA TRP A 4 11.18 -26.74 7.88
C TRP A 4 10.59 -25.35 8.17
N LEU A 5 11.06 -24.34 7.46
CA LEU A 5 10.60 -22.96 7.63
C LEU A 5 9.38 -22.59 6.76
N ILE A 6 9.03 -23.45 5.78
CA ILE A 6 7.89 -23.18 4.87
C ILE A 6 6.57 -22.97 5.63
N PRO A 7 6.15 -23.81 6.61
CA PRO A 7 4.88 -23.60 7.30
C PRO A 7 4.85 -22.27 8.05
N TYR A 8 5.96 -21.90 8.67
CA TYR A 8 6.08 -20.64 9.39
C TYR A 8 6.03 -19.43 8.44
N PHE A 9 6.70 -19.55 7.30
CA PHE A 9 6.67 -18.53 6.25
C PHE A 9 5.26 -18.37 5.67
N ASN A 10 4.55 -19.46 5.39
CA ASN A 10 3.18 -19.44 4.88
C ASN A 10 2.22 -18.74 5.85
N SER A 11 2.36 -19.00 7.14
CA SER A 11 1.51 -18.36 8.16
C SER A 11 1.69 -16.84 8.25
N ILE A 12 2.89 -16.33 7.95
CA ILE A 12 3.18 -14.89 8.00
C ILE A 12 2.85 -14.21 6.67
N SER A 13 3.16 -14.87 5.54
CA SER A 13 3.03 -14.26 4.22
C SER A 13 1.64 -14.39 3.61
N GLY A 14 0.75 -15.20 4.20
CA GLY A 14 -0.56 -15.52 3.63
C GLY A 14 -0.49 -16.27 2.29
N LYS A 15 0.66 -16.89 1.98
CA LYS A 15 0.90 -17.66 0.76
C LYS A 15 1.00 -19.16 1.09
N GLU A 16 0.61 -19.99 0.14
CA GLU A 16 0.69 -21.44 0.24
C GLU A 16 1.87 -21.96 -0.61
N PHE A 17 3.07 -21.86 -0.09
CA PHE A 17 4.24 -22.51 -0.71
C PHE A 17 4.33 -23.97 -0.29
N SER A 18 4.57 -24.85 -1.26
CA SER A 18 4.87 -26.26 -1.02
C SER A 18 6.37 -26.54 -1.17
N PRO A 19 6.90 -27.60 -0.57
CA PRO A 19 8.28 -28.01 -0.80
C PRO A 19 8.61 -28.27 -2.27
N GLU A 20 7.62 -28.65 -3.07
CA GLU A 20 7.73 -28.92 -4.50
C GLU A 20 7.99 -27.65 -5.31
N ASP A 21 7.51 -26.50 -4.84
CA ASP A 21 7.75 -25.22 -5.49
C ASP A 21 9.22 -24.81 -5.48
N LEU A 22 9.98 -25.27 -4.47
CA LEU A 22 11.43 -25.04 -4.40
C LEU A 22 12.20 -25.87 -5.42
N LEU A 23 11.64 -26.99 -5.88
CA LEU A 23 12.24 -27.89 -6.86
C LEU A 23 11.86 -27.54 -8.30
N GLN A 24 11.04 -26.54 -8.50
CA GLN A 24 10.73 -26.06 -9.84
C GLN A 24 11.99 -25.59 -10.58
N PRO A 25 12.04 -25.72 -11.92
CA PRO A 25 13.22 -25.39 -12.70
C PRO A 25 13.72 -23.94 -12.51
N ARG A 26 12.81 -23.00 -12.34
CA ARG A 26 13.14 -21.56 -12.19
C ARG A 26 13.89 -21.26 -10.88
N PRO A 27 13.39 -21.60 -9.68
CA PRO A 27 14.13 -21.39 -8.43
C PRO A 27 15.46 -22.14 -8.41
N VAL A 28 15.50 -23.37 -8.89
CA VAL A 28 16.72 -24.17 -8.94
C VAL A 28 17.77 -23.52 -9.86
N LEU A 29 17.35 -23.02 -11.02
CA LEU A 29 18.26 -22.35 -11.96
C LEU A 29 18.79 -21.03 -11.38
N ILE A 30 17.96 -20.25 -10.70
CA ILE A 30 18.37 -18.99 -10.04
C ILE A 30 19.39 -19.31 -8.93
N LEU A 31 19.11 -20.28 -8.07
CA LEU A 31 19.98 -20.64 -6.95
C LEU A 31 21.32 -21.23 -7.44
N SER A 32 21.29 -22.09 -8.46
CA SER A 32 22.53 -22.66 -9.03
C SER A 32 23.37 -21.58 -9.72
N THR A 33 22.76 -20.68 -10.47
CA THR A 33 23.47 -19.55 -11.09
C THR A 33 24.10 -18.66 -10.02
N LEU A 34 23.37 -18.35 -8.97
CA LEU A 34 23.86 -17.55 -7.84
C LEU A 34 25.03 -18.26 -7.14
N ALA A 35 24.91 -19.56 -6.89
CA ALA A 35 25.98 -20.36 -6.27
C ALA A 35 27.25 -20.37 -7.12
N VAL A 36 27.12 -20.55 -8.43
CA VAL A 36 28.27 -20.52 -9.36
C VAL A 36 28.91 -19.12 -9.37
N LEU A 37 28.10 -18.06 -9.42
CA LEU A 37 28.60 -16.69 -9.43
C LEU A 37 29.34 -16.35 -8.13
N VAL A 38 28.78 -16.72 -6.98
CA VAL A 38 29.42 -16.51 -5.67
C VAL A 38 30.70 -17.30 -5.56
N SER A 39 30.69 -18.58 -6.00
CA SER A 39 31.89 -19.46 -6.00
C SER A 39 32.99 -18.91 -6.90
N PHE A 40 32.61 -18.36 -8.07
CA PHE A 40 33.56 -17.73 -8.98
C PHE A 40 34.18 -16.47 -8.36
N LEU A 41 33.37 -15.58 -7.82
CA LEU A 41 33.84 -14.34 -7.17
C LEU A 41 34.71 -14.63 -5.94
N ALA A 42 34.30 -15.60 -5.12
CA ALA A 42 35.06 -15.99 -3.92
C ALA A 42 36.41 -16.69 -4.27
N GLY A 43 36.43 -17.48 -5.34
CA GLY A 43 37.62 -18.21 -5.77
C GLY A 43 38.58 -17.41 -6.68
N ALA A 44 38.05 -16.46 -7.47
CA ALA A 44 38.85 -15.68 -8.43
C ALA A 44 39.94 -14.85 -7.73
N TYR A 45 39.61 -14.21 -6.61
CA TYR A 45 40.56 -13.37 -5.90
C TYR A 45 41.75 -14.13 -5.32
N PRO A 46 41.61 -15.24 -4.55
CA PRO A 46 42.75 -16.03 -4.12
C PRO A 46 43.57 -16.62 -5.30
N ALA A 47 42.89 -17.04 -6.36
CA ALA A 47 43.54 -17.58 -7.54
C ALA A 47 44.43 -16.57 -8.25
N LEU A 48 43.95 -15.33 -8.43
CA LEU A 48 44.73 -14.25 -9.05
C LEU A 48 45.92 -13.82 -8.19
N VAL A 49 45.74 -13.74 -6.89
CA VAL A 49 46.81 -13.34 -5.95
C VAL A 49 47.89 -14.42 -5.88
N LEU A 50 47.51 -15.71 -5.89
CA LEU A 50 48.47 -16.81 -5.88
C LEU A 50 49.19 -16.99 -7.22
N SER A 51 48.51 -16.77 -8.34
CA SER A 51 49.10 -16.91 -9.67
C SER A 51 50.11 -15.80 -10.00
N GLY A 52 49.93 -14.59 -9.43
CA GLY A 52 50.83 -13.44 -9.66
C GLY A 52 52.12 -13.46 -8.85
N ASN A 53 52.22 -14.30 -7.82
CA ASN A 53 53.43 -14.40 -6.98
C ASN A 53 54.33 -15.53 -7.49
N GLN A 54 55.58 -15.19 -7.88
CA GLN A 54 56.60 -16.16 -8.24
C GLN A 54 56.82 -17.11 -7.04
N VAL A 55 56.54 -18.39 -7.20
CA VAL A 55 56.63 -19.48 -6.19
C VAL A 55 58.03 -19.54 -5.53
N LEU A 56 59.09 -19.12 -6.24
CA LEU A 56 60.47 -19.09 -5.73
C LEU A 56 60.73 -18.00 -4.67
N GLY A 57 59.93 -16.90 -4.60
CA GLY A 57 60.09 -15.88 -3.58
C GLY A 57 59.48 -16.22 -2.22
N VAL A 58 58.51 -17.12 -2.20
CA VAL A 58 57.77 -17.51 -1.01
C VAL A 58 58.54 -18.47 -0.14
N MET A 59 59.42 -19.27 -0.70
CA MET A 59 60.25 -20.23 0.05
C MET A 59 61.47 -19.61 0.78
N LYS A 60 61.91 -18.42 0.38
CA LYS A 60 63.09 -17.75 0.98
C LYS A 60 62.78 -16.62 1.97
N LYS A 61 61.62 -16.03 1.93
CA LYS A 61 61.15 -15.03 2.92
C LYS A 61 59.81 -15.50 3.42
N GLY A 62 59.73 -15.83 4.71
CA GLY A 62 58.48 -16.29 5.34
C GLY A 62 57.29 -15.45 4.93
N PHE A 63 56.10 -16.06 4.87
CA PHE A 63 54.82 -15.45 4.46
C PHE A 63 54.56 -14.16 5.20
N ASN A 64 55.12 -13.06 4.75
CA ASN A 64 54.72 -11.73 5.21
C ASN A 64 53.54 -11.26 4.35
N PHE A 65 52.35 -11.68 4.75
CA PHE A 65 51.06 -11.13 4.27
C PHE A 65 50.89 -9.68 4.79
N THR A 66 51.91 -8.85 4.63
CA THR A 66 51.88 -7.49 5.17
C THR A 66 51.55 -6.50 4.02
N GLY A 67 50.38 -5.93 4.08
CA GLY A 67 50.04 -4.70 3.37
C GLY A 67 48.66 -4.71 2.70
N THR A 68 48.54 -5.35 1.56
CA THR A 68 47.36 -5.21 0.68
C THR A 68 46.15 -6.02 1.18
N ASN A 69 46.39 -7.19 1.76
CA ASN A 69 45.31 -8.04 2.27
C ASN A 69 44.66 -7.49 3.56
N SER A 70 45.38 -6.68 4.33
CA SER A 70 44.86 -6.05 5.55
C SER A 70 43.81 -4.98 5.22
N ILE A 71 44.03 -4.20 4.16
CA ILE A 71 43.12 -3.12 3.73
C ILE A 71 41.81 -3.70 3.21
N LEU A 72 41.88 -4.70 2.34
CA LEU A 72 40.71 -5.36 1.79
C LEU A 72 39.84 -6.01 2.86
N ARG A 73 40.46 -6.71 3.82
CA ARG A 73 39.74 -7.31 4.95
C ARG A 73 39.08 -6.27 5.84
N LYS A 74 39.79 -5.20 6.16
CA LYS A 74 39.24 -4.07 6.92
C LYS A 74 38.08 -3.40 6.17
N SER A 75 38.24 -3.17 4.89
CA SER A 75 37.19 -2.59 4.02
C SER A 75 35.93 -3.47 3.99
N LEU A 76 36.08 -4.79 3.83
CA LEU A 76 34.97 -5.72 3.86
C LEU A 76 34.24 -5.71 5.21
N ILE A 77 35.00 -5.69 6.32
CA ILE A 77 34.38 -5.62 7.66
C ILE A 77 33.60 -4.32 7.82
N VAL A 78 34.20 -3.17 7.45
CA VAL A 78 33.51 -1.88 7.53
C VAL A 78 32.27 -1.87 6.65
N PHE A 79 32.34 -2.41 5.45
CA PHE A 79 31.21 -2.54 4.53
C PHE A 79 30.10 -3.42 5.11
N GLN A 80 30.47 -4.56 5.69
CA GLN A 80 29.51 -5.47 6.34
C GLN A 80 28.82 -4.81 7.54
N PHE A 81 29.57 -4.11 8.39
CA PHE A 81 28.98 -3.34 9.48
C PHE A 81 28.07 -2.20 8.95
N GLY A 82 28.51 -1.50 7.91
CA GLY A 82 27.72 -0.46 7.28
C GLY A 82 26.37 -0.98 6.78
N ILE A 83 26.36 -2.12 6.07
CA ILE A 83 25.12 -2.77 5.63
C ILE A 83 24.26 -3.20 6.82
N SER A 84 24.86 -3.79 7.85
CA SER A 84 24.11 -4.22 9.03
C SER A 84 23.42 -3.04 9.75
N VAL A 85 24.13 -1.95 9.95
CA VAL A 85 23.57 -0.73 10.55
C VAL A 85 22.49 -0.13 9.66
N PHE A 86 22.72 -0.09 8.34
CA PHE A 86 21.71 0.37 7.38
C PHE A 86 20.43 -0.44 7.45
N LEU A 87 20.53 -1.78 7.49
CA LEU A 87 19.36 -2.66 7.57
C LEU A 87 18.60 -2.48 8.88
N ILE A 88 19.31 -2.29 10.00
CA ILE A 88 18.68 -2.03 11.29
C ILE A 88 17.89 -0.70 11.24
N ILE A 89 18.52 0.37 10.78
CA ILE A 89 17.86 1.68 10.66
C ILE A 89 16.65 1.58 9.72
N TYR A 90 16.81 0.94 8.57
CA TYR A 90 15.74 0.74 7.60
C TYR A 90 14.55 -0.02 8.21
N THR A 91 14.82 -1.09 8.94
CA THR A 91 13.79 -1.87 9.64
C THR A 91 13.04 -1.01 10.68
N LEU A 92 13.76 -0.23 11.48
CA LEU A 92 13.15 0.66 12.48
C LEU A 92 12.26 1.72 11.82
N ILE A 93 12.69 2.30 10.70
CA ILE A 93 11.88 3.27 9.94
C ILE A 93 10.60 2.61 9.42
N ILE A 94 10.69 1.41 8.85
CA ILE A 94 9.50 0.68 8.36
C ILE A 94 8.53 0.40 9.51
N LEU A 95 9.02 -0.09 10.64
CA LEU A 95 8.18 -0.36 11.80
C LEU A 95 7.48 0.93 12.30
N GLN A 96 8.19 2.04 12.34
CA GLN A 96 7.62 3.33 12.72
C GLN A 96 6.57 3.81 11.72
N GLN A 97 6.83 3.67 10.41
CA GLN A 97 5.87 4.03 9.37
C GLN A 97 4.63 3.14 9.42
N MET A 98 4.80 1.83 9.64
CA MET A 98 3.67 0.90 9.78
C MET A 98 2.81 1.27 10.98
N ASN A 99 3.43 1.52 12.13
CA ASN A 99 2.72 1.97 13.33
C ASN A 99 1.97 3.29 13.11
N TYR A 100 2.60 4.24 12.40
CA TYR A 100 1.94 5.50 12.03
C TYR A 100 0.71 5.25 11.14
N LEU A 101 0.81 4.40 10.11
CA LEU A 101 -0.29 4.09 9.20
C LEU A 101 -1.45 3.41 9.92
N GLN A 102 -1.16 2.50 10.86
CA GLN A 102 -2.19 1.79 11.62
C GLN A 102 -2.95 2.72 12.58
N HIS A 103 -2.29 3.73 13.15
CA HIS A 103 -2.89 4.64 14.14
C HIS A 103 -3.27 6.01 13.56
N LYS A 104 -3.03 6.24 12.27
CA LYS A 104 -3.42 7.48 11.62
C LYS A 104 -4.94 7.62 11.65
N LYS A 105 -5.43 8.74 12.17
CA LYS A 105 -6.85 9.09 12.09
C LYS A 105 -7.22 9.32 10.63
N LEU A 106 -8.06 8.47 10.09
CA LEU A 106 -8.48 8.52 8.69
C LEU A 106 -9.64 9.50 8.44
N GLY A 107 -10.24 10.03 9.52
CA GLY A 107 -11.42 10.87 9.44
C GLY A 107 -12.73 10.08 9.42
N TYR A 108 -12.65 8.76 9.49
CA TYR A 108 -13.79 7.85 9.63
C TYR A 108 -13.42 6.71 10.57
N ASP A 109 -14.45 6.08 11.15
CA ASP A 109 -14.29 4.90 12.00
C ASP A 109 -14.36 3.65 11.14
N LYS A 110 -13.29 2.83 11.21
CA LYS A 110 -13.19 1.53 10.50
C LYS A 110 -13.41 0.34 11.44
N GLU A 111 -13.46 0.60 12.73
CA GLU A 111 -13.65 -0.48 13.71
C GLU A 111 -15.09 -0.99 13.64
N HIS A 112 -15.23 -2.29 13.71
CA HIS A 112 -16.54 -2.98 13.64
C HIS A 112 -17.31 -2.80 12.31
N VAL A 113 -16.65 -2.37 11.24
CA VAL A 113 -17.24 -2.27 9.91
C VAL A 113 -17.01 -3.56 9.14
N LEU A 114 -18.10 -4.18 8.69
CA LEU A 114 -18.07 -5.33 7.80
C LEU A 114 -18.37 -4.86 6.37
N VAL A 115 -17.45 -5.11 5.45
CA VAL A 115 -17.63 -4.83 4.04
C VAL A 115 -18.03 -6.12 3.31
N LEU A 116 -19.15 -6.07 2.61
CA LEU A 116 -19.66 -7.17 1.80
C LEU A 116 -19.62 -6.76 0.32
N PRO A 117 -19.01 -7.55 -0.55
CA PRO A 117 -19.07 -7.29 -1.99
C PRO A 117 -20.50 -7.50 -2.50
N VAL A 118 -20.99 -6.54 -3.27
CA VAL A 118 -22.35 -6.56 -3.85
C VAL A 118 -22.27 -7.01 -5.30
N ASP A 119 -22.98 -8.08 -5.64
CA ASP A 119 -23.16 -8.52 -7.03
C ASP A 119 -24.40 -7.87 -7.67
N ASN A 120 -24.60 -8.12 -8.97
CA ASN A 120 -25.73 -7.56 -9.72
C ASN A 120 -27.10 -7.99 -9.18
N LYS A 121 -27.19 -9.19 -8.56
CA LYS A 121 -28.45 -9.68 -7.97
C LYS A 121 -28.75 -9.00 -6.65
N MET A 122 -27.72 -8.74 -5.87
CA MET A 122 -27.83 -7.98 -4.64
C MET A 122 -28.19 -6.53 -4.92
N SER A 123 -27.57 -5.92 -5.93
CA SER A 123 -27.87 -4.56 -6.34
C SER A 123 -29.34 -4.36 -6.74
N SER A 124 -29.91 -5.29 -7.50
CA SER A 124 -31.34 -5.23 -7.91
C SER A 124 -32.33 -5.37 -6.74
N ASN A 125 -31.90 -5.94 -5.61
CA ASN A 125 -32.72 -6.15 -4.42
C ASN A 125 -32.19 -5.38 -3.18
N TYR A 126 -31.42 -4.34 -3.42
CA TYR A 126 -30.67 -3.62 -2.36
C TYR A 126 -31.54 -3.20 -1.19
N ALA A 127 -32.70 -2.59 -1.44
CA ALA A 127 -33.60 -2.12 -0.36
C ALA A 127 -34.08 -3.26 0.57
N ALA A 128 -34.41 -4.42 -0.01
CA ALA A 128 -34.83 -5.58 0.77
C ALA A 128 -33.68 -6.17 1.60
N ILE A 129 -32.50 -6.23 1.01
CA ILE A 129 -31.30 -6.71 1.68
C ILE A 129 -30.90 -5.75 2.80
N LYS A 130 -30.90 -4.43 2.54
CA LYS A 130 -30.63 -3.40 3.54
C LYS A 130 -31.57 -3.55 4.75
N ALA A 131 -32.88 -3.72 4.49
CA ALA A 131 -33.86 -3.92 5.54
C ALA A 131 -33.66 -5.24 6.32
N ALA A 132 -33.31 -6.32 5.65
CA ALA A 132 -33.08 -7.61 6.29
C ALA A 132 -31.84 -7.58 7.19
N ILE A 133 -30.75 -6.95 6.76
CA ILE A 133 -29.52 -6.83 7.54
C ILE A 133 -29.76 -5.85 8.72
N ALA A 134 -30.51 -4.76 8.52
CA ALA A 134 -30.84 -3.81 9.59
C ALA A 134 -31.65 -4.45 10.71
N ALA A 135 -32.38 -5.52 10.43
CA ALA A 135 -33.12 -6.27 11.44
C ALA A 135 -32.26 -7.22 12.30
N VAL A 136 -30.98 -7.40 11.95
CA VAL A 136 -30.05 -8.26 12.71
C VAL A 136 -29.62 -7.55 13.98
N PRO A 137 -29.77 -8.17 15.16
CA PRO A 137 -29.34 -7.57 16.41
C PRO A 137 -27.85 -7.25 16.42
N GLY A 138 -27.49 -6.03 16.83
CA GLY A 138 -26.11 -5.55 16.88
C GLY A 138 -25.64 -4.81 15.61
N VAL A 139 -26.47 -4.69 14.57
CA VAL A 139 -26.24 -3.83 13.42
C VAL A 139 -26.71 -2.42 13.74
N GLU A 140 -25.78 -1.47 13.80
CA GLU A 140 -26.07 -0.07 14.15
C GLU A 140 -26.32 0.81 12.91
N GLY A 141 -25.75 0.45 11.77
CA GLY A 141 -25.92 1.19 10.53
C GLY A 141 -25.59 0.34 9.30
N ILE A 142 -26.19 0.70 8.18
CA ILE A 142 -25.94 0.06 6.89
C ILE A 142 -25.91 1.16 5.83
N THR A 143 -24.90 1.11 5.00
CA THR A 143 -24.76 1.99 3.84
C THR A 143 -24.14 1.21 2.70
N ALA A 144 -24.14 1.79 1.51
CA ALA A 144 -23.41 1.26 0.37
C ALA A 144 -22.52 2.34 -0.23
N ALA A 145 -21.46 1.89 -0.87
CA ALA A 145 -20.58 2.74 -1.65
C ALA A 145 -20.07 1.96 -2.86
N TYR A 146 -19.69 2.68 -3.89
CA TYR A 146 -19.14 2.06 -5.10
C TYR A 146 -17.78 1.39 -4.82
N GLU A 147 -16.99 2.02 -3.94
CA GLU A 147 -15.67 1.56 -3.50
C GLU A 147 -15.54 1.72 -1.98
N THR A 148 -14.48 1.21 -1.41
CA THR A 148 -14.15 1.47 0.00
C THR A 148 -13.40 2.79 0.15
N PRO A 149 -13.54 3.51 1.27
CA PRO A 149 -12.83 4.78 1.49
C PRO A 149 -11.31 4.68 1.42
N GLU A 150 -10.76 3.47 1.57
CA GLU A 150 -9.33 3.19 1.49
C GLU A 150 -8.82 3.13 0.03
N PHE A 151 -9.72 2.83 -0.91
CA PHE A 151 -9.41 2.58 -2.31
C PHE A 151 -10.45 3.28 -3.20
N VAL A 152 -10.29 4.59 -3.40
CA VAL A 152 -11.14 5.36 -4.29
C VAL A 152 -10.38 5.60 -5.60
N GLU A 153 -10.70 4.82 -6.63
CA GLU A 153 -10.12 4.94 -7.96
C GLU A 153 -11.06 5.65 -8.94
N TRP A 154 -12.34 5.74 -8.63
CA TRP A 154 -13.31 6.42 -9.46
C TRP A 154 -12.93 7.90 -9.62
N GLY A 155 -12.61 8.27 -10.86
CA GLY A 155 -12.25 9.65 -11.22
C GLY A 155 -13.48 10.44 -11.65
N ASP A 156 -13.58 11.66 -11.15
CA ASP A 156 -14.58 12.63 -11.57
C ASP A 156 -13.93 13.99 -11.82
N GLY A 157 -14.61 14.84 -12.55
CA GLY A 157 -14.18 16.20 -12.87
C GLY A 157 -15.22 17.22 -12.42
N ILE A 158 -14.81 18.13 -11.57
CA ILE A 158 -15.65 19.28 -11.21
C ILE A 158 -15.10 20.55 -11.81
N ARG A 159 -16.01 21.46 -12.14
CA ARG A 159 -15.66 22.82 -12.54
C ARG A 159 -15.88 23.75 -11.36
N ALA A 160 -14.78 24.21 -10.79
CA ALA A 160 -14.81 25.17 -9.70
C ALA A 160 -14.55 26.58 -10.23
N THR A 161 -15.21 27.56 -9.64
CA THR A 161 -15.00 28.98 -9.93
C THR A 161 -14.47 29.67 -8.67
N ASP A 162 -13.29 30.26 -8.78
CA ASP A 162 -12.68 31.05 -7.72
C ASP A 162 -12.40 32.49 -8.22
N GLU A 163 -11.71 33.29 -7.41
CA GLU A 163 -11.32 34.66 -7.79
C GLU A 163 -10.39 34.72 -9.01
N LYS A 164 -9.72 33.62 -9.36
CA LYS A 164 -8.80 33.50 -10.50
C LYS A 164 -9.49 33.03 -11.77
N GLY A 165 -10.74 32.60 -11.70
CA GLY A 165 -11.54 32.18 -12.83
C GLY A 165 -12.11 30.75 -12.68
N VAL A 166 -12.44 30.14 -13.82
CA VAL A 166 -13.00 28.80 -13.90
C VAL A 166 -11.89 27.80 -14.10
N HIS A 167 -11.84 26.79 -13.24
CA HIS A 167 -10.84 25.72 -13.28
C HIS A 167 -11.51 24.35 -13.32
N ASP A 168 -11.07 23.50 -14.23
CA ASP A 168 -11.43 22.08 -14.23
C ASP A 168 -10.50 21.33 -13.29
N ILE A 169 -11.08 20.68 -12.29
CA ILE A 169 -10.35 19.93 -11.25
C ILE A 169 -10.69 18.46 -11.37
N SER A 170 -9.70 17.64 -11.66
CA SER A 170 -9.83 16.19 -11.52
C SER A 170 -9.68 15.81 -10.05
N LEU A 171 -10.60 14.97 -9.58
CA LEU A 171 -10.63 14.45 -8.22
C LEU A 171 -11.05 12.99 -8.23
N ASN A 172 -10.74 12.32 -7.15
CA ASN A 172 -11.32 11.01 -6.90
C ASN A 172 -12.60 11.21 -6.11
N ALA A 173 -13.70 10.69 -6.62
CA ALA A 173 -15.01 10.73 -5.99
C ALA A 173 -15.60 9.33 -6.00
N MET A 174 -16.53 9.08 -5.10
CA MET A 174 -17.16 7.79 -4.96
C MET A 174 -18.65 7.97 -4.73
N PRO A 175 -19.50 7.35 -5.55
CA PRO A 175 -20.92 7.29 -5.27
C PRO A 175 -21.19 6.56 -3.97
N VAL A 176 -21.99 7.15 -3.11
CA VAL A 176 -22.37 6.59 -1.81
C VAL A 176 -23.89 6.64 -1.62
N ASP A 177 -24.39 5.75 -0.78
CA ASP A 177 -25.77 5.74 -0.34
C ASP A 177 -25.98 6.68 0.85
N LEU A 178 -27.23 6.90 1.19
CA LEU A 178 -27.64 7.58 2.42
C LEU A 178 -26.98 6.97 3.67
N ASP A 179 -26.84 7.78 4.69
CA ASP A 179 -26.23 7.41 5.98
C ASP A 179 -24.75 6.99 5.90
N PHE A 180 -24.09 7.20 4.76
CA PHE A 180 -22.67 6.82 4.59
C PHE A 180 -21.76 7.51 5.62
N THR A 181 -21.87 8.82 5.72
CA THR A 181 -21.07 9.61 6.67
C THR A 181 -21.35 9.20 8.10
N LYS A 182 -22.64 9.00 8.44
CA LYS A 182 -23.11 8.59 9.77
C LYS A 182 -22.64 7.19 10.13
N THR A 183 -22.77 6.23 9.20
CA THR A 183 -22.36 4.82 9.43
C THR A 183 -20.86 4.69 9.66
N LEU A 184 -20.07 5.54 9.02
CA LEU A 184 -18.62 5.57 9.17
C LEU A 184 -18.13 6.61 10.20
N GLY A 185 -19.02 7.21 10.97
CA GLY A 185 -18.65 8.18 12.02
C GLY A 185 -17.93 9.43 11.50
N MET A 186 -18.14 9.80 10.24
CA MET A 186 -17.52 10.99 9.66
C MET A 186 -18.12 12.26 10.25
N GLN A 187 -17.26 13.23 10.57
CA GLN A 187 -17.70 14.51 11.10
C GLN A 187 -17.92 15.52 9.97
N MET A 188 -19.14 16.04 9.87
CA MET A 188 -19.44 17.19 9.01
C MET A 188 -18.94 18.46 9.67
N ILE A 189 -18.09 19.20 8.98
CA ILE A 189 -17.56 20.50 9.48
C ILE A 189 -18.54 21.61 9.13
N ALA A 190 -19.15 21.53 7.96
CA ALA A 190 -20.13 22.50 7.47
C ALA A 190 -21.11 21.79 6.53
N GLY A 191 -22.26 22.40 6.26
CA GLY A 191 -23.30 21.84 5.41
C GLY A 191 -24.11 20.75 6.09
N ARG A 192 -24.61 19.81 5.29
CA ARG A 192 -25.47 18.70 5.72
C ARG A 192 -25.12 17.42 4.99
N ASP A 193 -25.55 16.29 5.54
CA ASP A 193 -25.49 15.00 4.86
C ASP A 193 -26.51 14.88 3.74
N PHE A 194 -26.36 13.87 2.89
CA PHE A 194 -27.28 13.55 1.81
C PHE A 194 -28.69 13.24 2.36
N GLN A 195 -29.71 13.65 1.59
CA GLN A 195 -31.11 13.39 1.87
C GLN A 195 -31.77 12.75 0.64
N GLU A 196 -32.89 12.08 0.85
CA GLU A 196 -33.66 11.44 -0.24
C GLU A 196 -34.02 12.42 -1.36
N ASN A 197 -34.25 13.67 -1.03
CA ASN A 197 -34.57 14.73 -2.01
C ASN A 197 -33.37 15.14 -2.90
N ASP A 198 -32.19 14.70 -2.59
CA ASP A 198 -30.98 14.98 -3.40
C ASP A 198 -30.88 14.04 -4.61
N PHE A 199 -31.47 12.84 -4.56
CA PHE A 199 -31.40 11.86 -5.64
C PHE A 199 -32.15 12.25 -6.93
N PRO A 200 -33.34 12.87 -6.89
CA PRO A 200 -34.01 13.33 -8.11
C PRO A 200 -33.18 14.33 -8.91
N LEU A 201 -32.26 15.05 -8.27
CA LEU A 201 -31.33 15.97 -8.94
C LEU A 201 -30.32 15.28 -9.82
N MET A 202 -30.12 13.96 -9.63
CA MET A 202 -29.20 13.11 -10.36
C MET A 202 -29.84 12.38 -11.54
N ASP A 203 -31.09 12.72 -11.90
CA ASP A 203 -31.76 12.10 -13.06
C ASP A 203 -31.08 12.50 -14.37
N THR A 204 -30.29 11.58 -14.91
CA THR A 204 -29.57 11.71 -16.18
C THR A 204 -30.41 11.36 -17.40
N SER A 205 -31.66 10.94 -17.23
CA SER A 205 -32.55 10.53 -18.33
C SER A 205 -32.89 11.68 -19.28
N ASN A 206 -32.72 12.93 -18.83
CA ASN A 206 -32.96 14.12 -19.62
C ASN A 206 -31.64 14.89 -19.87
N ALA A 207 -31.03 14.67 -21.03
CA ALA A 207 -29.77 15.29 -21.44
C ALA A 207 -29.77 16.84 -21.46
N ASN A 208 -30.95 17.48 -21.40
CA ASN A 208 -31.13 18.93 -21.39
C ASN A 208 -31.46 19.48 -19.99
N ALA A 209 -31.58 18.65 -18.97
CA ALA A 209 -31.77 19.12 -17.61
C ALA A 209 -30.45 19.69 -17.07
N ASN A 210 -30.54 20.81 -16.33
CA ASN A 210 -29.42 21.31 -15.53
C ASN A 210 -29.14 20.27 -14.44
N PHE A 211 -28.28 19.33 -14.77
CA PHE A 211 -27.85 18.27 -13.86
C PHE A 211 -27.08 18.90 -12.69
N ARG A 212 -27.58 18.71 -11.49
CA ARG A 212 -26.92 19.11 -10.26
C ARG A 212 -26.63 17.87 -9.45
N GLN A 213 -25.36 17.64 -9.21
CA GLN A 213 -24.92 16.53 -8.39
C GLN A 213 -24.41 17.09 -7.05
N PRO A 214 -25.02 16.72 -5.92
CA PRO A 214 -24.53 17.11 -4.62
C PRO A 214 -23.25 16.36 -4.29
N TYR A 215 -22.27 17.05 -3.73
CA TYR A 215 -21.01 16.48 -3.28
C TYR A 215 -20.79 16.79 -1.80
N ILE A 216 -20.26 15.81 -1.11
CA ILE A 216 -19.58 16.02 0.17
C ILE A 216 -18.09 16.02 -0.12
N ILE A 217 -17.42 17.11 0.17
CA ILE A 217 -15.99 17.28 -0.11
C ILE A 217 -15.20 17.26 1.19
N ASN A 218 -13.98 16.77 1.13
CA ASN A 218 -13.09 16.83 2.27
C ASN A 218 -12.43 18.19 2.43
N GLU A 219 -11.91 18.47 3.62
CA GLU A 219 -11.23 19.72 3.94
C GLU A 219 -10.05 20.03 3.00
N SER A 220 -9.35 18.99 2.52
CA SER A 220 -8.23 19.18 1.61
C SER A 220 -8.67 19.69 0.25
N LEU A 221 -9.79 19.21 -0.27
CA LEU A 221 -10.35 19.71 -1.52
C LEU A 221 -10.89 21.13 -1.34
N ALA A 222 -11.63 21.40 -0.26
CA ALA A 222 -12.12 22.74 0.04
C ALA A 222 -10.97 23.77 0.06
N LYS A 223 -9.87 23.45 0.74
CA LYS A 223 -8.65 24.28 0.74
C LYS A 223 -8.03 24.45 -0.66
N LYS A 224 -8.03 23.39 -1.46
CA LYS A 224 -7.45 23.40 -2.82
C LYS A 224 -8.24 24.32 -3.77
N ILE A 225 -9.56 24.38 -3.64
CA ILE A 225 -10.44 25.25 -4.43
C ILE A 225 -10.63 26.62 -3.79
N GLY A 226 -10.00 26.88 -2.62
CA GLY A 226 -10.07 28.18 -1.96
C GLY A 226 -11.39 28.45 -1.23
N TRP A 227 -12.20 27.42 -0.97
CA TRP A 227 -13.49 27.59 -0.28
C TRP A 227 -13.33 27.59 1.23
N THR A 228 -14.05 28.48 1.88
CA THR A 228 -14.25 28.42 3.33
C THR A 228 -15.43 27.50 3.65
N PRO A 229 -15.55 26.99 4.89
CA PRO A 229 -16.69 26.15 5.28
C PRO A 229 -18.05 26.81 5.02
N GLU A 230 -18.14 28.11 5.16
CA GLU A 230 -19.39 28.88 4.92
C GLU A 230 -19.76 28.94 3.42
N GLN A 231 -18.78 28.85 2.52
CA GLN A 231 -19.00 28.87 1.06
C GLN A 231 -19.33 27.49 0.52
N SER A 232 -19.15 26.44 1.34
CA SER A 232 -19.38 25.05 0.97
C SER A 232 -20.83 24.59 1.20
N ILE A 233 -21.74 25.50 1.56
CA ILE A 233 -23.14 25.21 1.92
C ILE A 233 -24.07 25.51 0.74
#